data_4ffc2fe678db575bc13a045887a4f1eb
#
_entry.id   4ffc2fe678db575bc13a045887a4f1eb
#
_cell.length_a   1.000
_cell.length_b   1.000
_cell.length_c   1.000
_cell.angle_alpha   90.00
_cell.angle_beta   90.00
_cell.angle_gamma   90.00
#
_symmetry.space_group_name_H-M   'P 1'
#
loop_
_entity.id
_entity.type
_entity.pdbx_description
1 polymer ?
#
loop_
_entity_poly.entity_id
_entity_poly.type
_entity_poly.pdbx_seq_one_letter_code
_entity_poly.pdbx_strand_id
1 'polypeptide(L)'
;MRLDDERESSNVEDRRGSGGSGFGGGKSIGIGTIVIALVAMYFGVDPSVVLNLGQGLQQQSPAEAKLIPQDDPMAKCVAKILASTEDTWGEIFQQSGQQYTAPKLVLFSGSTPTSCGTGQAAMGPFYCPGDQKVYIDLAFYQELKTRFNAPGDFAQAYVIAHEIGHHVQNLLGTSAKVQKTRESARNDAESNAYSVRLELQADCYAGVWAQHVNAKSQILEQGDVEEALTADSAIGDDTLQKQAQGYAVPDSFTHGTSQQRTHWFNQGLSIGNPSKCDTFSNSMLS
;
A
#
# COMPACT_ATOMS: atom_id res chain seq x y z
N MET A 1 -19.15 4.52 7.10
CA MET A 1 -19.19 3.14 6.54
C MET A 1 -19.70 2.15 7.58
N ARG A 2 -20.57 1.18 7.23
CA ARG A 2 -21.15 0.18 8.14
C ARG A 2 -20.46 -1.17 7.96
N LEU A 3 -19.75 -1.64 8.99
CA LEU A 3 -19.04 -2.93 8.98
C LEU A 3 -19.52 -3.87 10.10
N ASP A 4 -20.63 -3.57 10.77
CA ASP A 4 -21.04 -4.30 11.96
C ASP A 4 -21.29 -5.78 11.67
N ASP A 5 -21.91 -6.09 10.53
CA ASP A 5 -22.27 -7.44 10.11
C ASP A 5 -21.18 -8.15 9.28
N GLU A 6 -20.07 -7.49 9.00
CA GLU A 6 -18.96 -8.06 8.22
C GLU A 6 -18.13 -9.01 9.11
N ARG A 7 -17.71 -10.16 8.52
CA ARG A 7 -16.80 -11.09 9.18
C ARG A 7 -15.39 -10.47 9.35
N GLU A 8 -14.62 -11.00 10.26
CA GLU A 8 -13.20 -10.69 10.40
C GLU A 8 -12.35 -11.70 9.60
N SER A 9 -11.35 -11.22 8.87
CA SER A 9 -10.38 -12.07 8.18
C SER A 9 -9.40 -12.68 9.17
N SER A 10 -9.08 -13.97 8.99
CA SER A 10 -8.01 -14.65 9.70
C SER A 10 -6.62 -14.40 9.06
N ASN A 11 -6.54 -13.65 7.97
CA ASN A 11 -5.29 -13.35 7.25
C ASN A 11 -4.59 -12.09 7.77
N VAL A 12 -4.92 -11.59 8.96
CA VAL A 12 -4.19 -10.50 9.60
C VAL A 12 -3.10 -11.05 10.51
N GLU A 13 -1.88 -10.58 10.30
CA GLU A 13 -0.69 -10.86 11.14
C GLU A 13 -0.37 -9.60 11.96
N ASP A 14 -0.47 -9.67 13.29
CA ASP A 14 -0.09 -8.57 14.15
C ASP A 14 1.39 -8.69 14.58
N ARG A 15 2.22 -7.80 14.06
CA ARG A 15 3.64 -7.68 14.40
C ARG A 15 3.96 -6.44 15.26
N ARG A 16 2.92 -5.69 15.66
CA ARG A 16 3.10 -4.53 16.54
C ARG A 16 3.67 -4.99 17.90
N GLY A 17 4.62 -4.24 18.43
CA GLY A 17 5.30 -4.57 19.69
C GLY A 17 6.32 -5.71 19.60
N SER A 18 6.50 -6.38 18.46
CA SER A 18 7.58 -7.35 18.26
C SER A 18 8.90 -6.72 17.79
N GLY A 19 8.88 -5.45 17.38
CA GLY A 19 10.06 -4.66 16.96
C GLY A 19 10.69 -3.78 18.05
N GLY A 20 10.22 -3.84 19.27
CA GLY A 20 10.57 -2.91 20.34
C GLY A 20 11.50 -3.47 21.43
N SER A 21 12.46 -4.32 21.12
CA SER A 21 13.52 -4.68 22.07
C SER A 21 14.87 -4.15 21.59
N GLY A 22 15.10 -2.83 21.74
CA GLY A 22 16.37 -2.32 21.30
C GLY A 22 16.76 -0.89 21.60
N PHE A 23 15.96 -0.11 22.34
CA PHE A 23 16.44 1.21 22.80
C PHE A 23 16.21 1.46 24.32
N GLY A 24 16.23 0.41 25.10
CA GLY A 24 16.14 0.46 26.56
C GLY A 24 17.21 -0.37 27.25
N GLY A 25 18.39 -0.48 26.68
CA GLY A 25 19.55 -1.12 27.29
C GLY A 25 20.80 -0.67 26.58
N GLY A 26 21.57 0.24 27.21
CA GLY A 26 22.80 0.78 26.66
C GLY A 26 23.79 -0.29 26.21
N LYS A 27 23.66 -0.74 24.98
CA LYS A 27 24.75 -1.32 24.21
C LYS A 27 25.32 -0.21 23.36
N SER A 28 26.47 0.30 23.83
CA SER A 28 27.32 1.22 23.11
C SER A 28 27.47 0.73 21.67
N ILE A 29 27.09 1.55 20.69
CA ILE A 29 27.59 1.41 19.30
C ILE A 29 29.09 1.38 19.47
N GLY A 30 29.72 0.26 19.16
CA GLY A 30 31.14 0.10 19.39
C GLY A 30 31.91 1.17 18.62
N ILE A 31 32.87 1.82 19.26
CA ILE A 31 33.75 2.85 18.68
C ILE A 31 34.24 2.41 17.28
N GLY A 32 34.42 1.10 17.06
CA GLY A 32 34.78 0.53 15.77
C GLY A 32 33.75 0.78 14.64
N THR A 33 32.46 0.72 14.93
CA THR A 33 31.41 0.98 13.90
C THR A 33 31.39 2.45 13.48
N ILE A 34 31.61 3.36 14.41
CA ILE A 34 31.68 4.81 14.14
C ILE A 34 32.93 5.11 13.31
N VAL A 35 34.06 4.51 13.62
CA VAL A 35 35.32 4.69 12.87
C VAL A 35 35.17 4.15 11.44
N ILE A 36 34.57 2.99 11.24
CA ILE A 36 34.32 2.43 9.89
C ILE A 36 33.40 3.34 9.08
N ALA A 37 32.34 3.90 9.67
CA ALA A 37 31.42 4.83 8.99
C ALA A 37 32.13 6.14 8.60
N LEU A 38 33.02 6.67 9.45
CA LEU A 38 33.79 7.88 9.17
C LEU A 38 34.83 7.64 8.06
N VAL A 39 35.49 6.48 8.05
CA VAL A 39 36.45 6.09 7.01
C VAL A 39 35.72 5.91 5.67
N ALA A 40 34.54 5.29 5.66
CA ALA A 40 33.72 5.13 4.45
C ALA A 40 33.30 6.51 3.86
N MET A 41 32.91 7.46 4.69
CA MET A 41 32.64 8.85 4.26
C MET A 41 33.87 9.53 3.61
N TYR A 42 35.04 9.30 4.14
CA TYR A 42 36.28 9.83 3.56
C TYR A 42 36.57 9.29 2.16
N PHE A 43 36.17 8.04 1.88
CA PHE A 43 36.28 7.40 0.56
C PHE A 43 35.04 7.58 -0.34
N GLY A 44 34.07 8.44 0.04
CA GLY A 44 32.88 8.74 -0.77
C GLY A 44 31.85 7.63 -0.82
N VAL A 45 31.90 6.69 0.13
CA VAL A 45 30.87 5.64 0.30
C VAL A 45 29.78 6.16 1.20
N ASP A 46 28.50 6.03 0.78
CA ASP A 46 27.36 6.44 1.57
C ASP A 46 27.35 5.68 2.91
N PRO A 47 27.27 6.37 4.07
CA PRO A 47 27.27 5.75 5.39
C PRO A 47 26.14 4.73 5.58
N SER A 48 25.02 4.89 4.88
CA SER A 48 23.88 3.97 4.94
C SER A 48 24.23 2.58 4.41
N VAL A 49 25.13 2.48 3.41
CA VAL A 49 25.60 1.19 2.86
C VAL A 49 26.42 0.44 3.89
N VAL A 50 27.26 1.14 4.66
CA VAL A 50 28.10 0.51 5.69
C VAL A 50 27.27 0.09 6.90
N LEU A 51 26.29 0.89 7.31
CA LEU A 51 25.38 0.56 8.39
C LEU A 51 24.49 -0.65 8.03
N ASN A 52 24.03 -0.73 6.77
CA ASN A 52 23.26 -1.87 6.28
C ASN A 52 24.10 -3.17 6.19
N LEU A 53 25.36 -3.09 5.80
CA LEU A 53 26.29 -4.24 5.81
C LEU A 53 26.55 -4.76 7.23
N GLY A 54 26.61 -3.88 8.22
CA GLY A 54 26.76 -4.25 9.63
C GLY A 54 25.52 -4.88 10.25
N GLN A 55 24.33 -4.55 9.74
CA GLN A 55 23.04 -5.12 10.18
C GLN A 55 22.70 -6.46 9.48
N GLY A 56 23.29 -6.73 8.31
CA GLY A 56 23.04 -7.95 7.55
C GLY A 56 23.58 -9.24 8.17
N LEU A 57 24.29 -9.18 9.28
CA LEU A 57 24.82 -10.36 9.99
C LEU A 57 24.02 -10.74 11.23
N GLN A 58 22.99 -9.98 11.59
CA GLN A 58 22.01 -10.42 12.57
C GLN A 58 20.81 -11.00 11.83
N GLN A 59 20.79 -12.33 11.76
CA GLN A 59 19.64 -13.12 11.38
C GLN A 59 18.52 -12.77 12.36
N GLN A 60 17.70 -11.75 12.00
CA GLN A 60 16.49 -11.44 12.74
C GLN A 60 15.54 -12.63 12.56
N SER A 61 15.31 -13.35 13.62
CA SER A 61 14.22 -14.34 13.65
C SER A 61 12.95 -13.65 13.17
N PRO A 62 12.15 -14.27 12.29
CA PRO A 62 10.89 -13.71 11.86
C PRO A 62 10.08 -13.29 13.10
N ALA A 63 9.61 -12.05 13.13
CA ALA A 63 8.75 -11.58 14.20
C ALA A 63 7.54 -12.53 14.30
N GLU A 64 7.33 -13.11 15.47
CA GLU A 64 6.24 -14.06 15.69
C GLU A 64 4.91 -13.35 15.46
N ALA A 65 4.17 -13.78 14.45
CA ALA A 65 2.88 -13.20 14.11
C ALA A 65 1.87 -13.57 15.22
N LYS A 66 1.28 -12.57 15.84
CA LYS A 66 0.25 -12.73 16.87
C LYS A 66 -1.12 -12.53 16.24
N LEU A 67 -2.13 -13.12 16.87
CA LEU A 67 -3.53 -12.80 16.57
C LEU A 67 -3.84 -11.37 17.04
N ILE A 68 -4.78 -10.73 16.35
CA ILE A 68 -5.24 -9.37 16.70
C ILE A 68 -5.82 -9.39 18.12
N PRO A 69 -5.49 -8.43 18.98
CA PRO A 69 -6.13 -8.29 20.28
C PRO A 69 -7.63 -8.08 20.16
N GLN A 70 -8.40 -8.74 21.02
CA GLN A 70 -9.87 -8.68 21.00
C GLN A 70 -10.43 -7.30 21.38
N ASP A 71 -9.63 -6.45 21.98
CA ASP A 71 -9.95 -5.10 22.44
C ASP A 71 -9.40 -4.00 21.54
N ASP A 72 -8.92 -4.33 20.32
CA ASP A 72 -8.42 -3.38 19.34
C ASP A 72 -9.46 -3.13 18.23
N PRO A 73 -10.27 -2.07 18.33
CA PRO A 73 -11.32 -1.81 17.35
C PRO A 73 -10.76 -1.43 15.97
N MET A 74 -9.58 -0.83 15.90
CA MET A 74 -8.97 -0.43 14.63
C MET A 74 -8.42 -1.65 13.89
N ALA A 75 -7.73 -2.55 14.57
CA ALA A 75 -7.28 -3.80 13.98
C ALA A 75 -8.45 -4.69 13.53
N LYS A 76 -9.56 -4.71 14.29
CA LYS A 76 -10.81 -5.37 13.86
C LYS A 76 -11.42 -4.73 12.62
N CYS A 77 -11.45 -3.41 12.54
CA CYS A 77 -11.92 -2.71 11.34
C CYS A 77 -11.09 -3.13 10.11
N VAL A 78 -9.75 -3.13 10.22
CA VAL A 78 -8.85 -3.62 9.17
C VAL A 78 -9.17 -5.06 8.78
N ALA A 79 -9.40 -5.95 9.76
CA ALA A 79 -9.73 -7.36 9.49
C ALA A 79 -11.07 -7.52 8.75
N LYS A 80 -12.08 -6.70 9.06
CA LYS A 80 -13.35 -6.69 8.36
C LYS A 80 -13.25 -6.17 6.94
N ILE A 81 -12.48 -5.10 6.72
CA ILE A 81 -12.20 -4.58 5.38
C ILE A 81 -11.48 -5.64 4.56
N LEU A 82 -10.42 -6.26 5.10
CA LEU A 82 -9.70 -7.32 4.42
C LEU A 82 -10.62 -8.49 4.05
N ALA A 83 -11.50 -8.92 4.96
CA ALA A 83 -12.47 -9.97 4.69
C ALA A 83 -13.40 -9.62 3.53
N SER A 84 -13.91 -8.38 3.47
CA SER A 84 -14.76 -7.92 2.38
C SER A 84 -14.03 -7.90 1.02
N THR A 85 -12.71 -7.60 1.00
CA THR A 85 -11.90 -7.70 -0.22
C THR A 85 -11.68 -9.15 -0.64
N GLU A 86 -11.46 -10.06 0.31
CA GLU A 86 -11.32 -11.50 0.05
C GLU A 86 -12.59 -12.07 -0.60
N ASP A 87 -13.75 -11.72 -0.06
CA ASP A 87 -15.03 -12.19 -0.57
C ASP A 87 -15.31 -11.64 -1.98
N THR A 88 -15.08 -10.35 -2.19
CA THR A 88 -15.26 -9.72 -3.50
C THR A 88 -14.36 -10.33 -4.57
N TRP A 89 -13.05 -10.39 -4.31
CA TRP A 89 -12.12 -10.91 -5.30
C TRP A 89 -12.23 -12.42 -5.46
N GLY A 90 -12.57 -13.15 -4.41
CA GLY A 90 -12.90 -14.57 -4.48
C GLY A 90 -14.03 -14.86 -5.44
N GLU A 91 -15.14 -14.11 -5.36
CA GLU A 91 -16.29 -14.22 -6.26
C GLU A 91 -15.92 -13.86 -7.72
N ILE A 92 -15.19 -12.75 -7.94
CA ILE A 92 -14.78 -12.28 -9.28
C ILE A 92 -13.86 -13.31 -9.97
N PHE A 93 -12.85 -13.83 -9.25
CA PHE A 93 -11.96 -14.84 -9.80
C PHE A 93 -12.68 -16.14 -10.11
N GLN A 94 -13.58 -16.60 -9.22
CA GLN A 94 -14.40 -17.79 -9.45
C GLN A 94 -15.28 -17.65 -10.69
N GLN A 95 -15.92 -16.49 -10.88
CA GLN A 95 -16.72 -16.20 -12.08
C GLN A 95 -15.89 -16.24 -13.37
N SER A 96 -14.61 -15.94 -13.28
CA SER A 96 -13.64 -16.00 -14.39
C SER A 96 -13.01 -17.39 -14.57
N GLY A 97 -13.42 -18.39 -13.78
CA GLY A 97 -12.83 -19.73 -13.79
C GLY A 97 -11.41 -19.80 -13.20
N GLN A 98 -11.02 -18.80 -12.41
CA GLN A 98 -9.71 -18.68 -11.76
C GLN A 98 -9.84 -18.84 -10.25
N GLN A 99 -8.74 -19.15 -9.59
CA GLN A 99 -8.69 -19.24 -8.13
C GLN A 99 -8.04 -17.98 -7.55
N TYR A 100 -8.71 -17.32 -6.62
CA TYR A 100 -8.15 -16.24 -5.82
C TYR A 100 -7.35 -16.81 -4.65
N THR A 101 -6.12 -16.35 -4.48
CA THR A 101 -5.32 -16.62 -3.28
C THR A 101 -5.28 -15.34 -2.46
N ALA A 102 -5.92 -15.35 -1.29
CA ALA A 102 -5.96 -14.17 -0.43
C ALA A 102 -4.56 -13.81 0.10
N PRO A 103 -4.19 -12.53 0.13
CA PRO A 103 -2.94 -12.07 0.72
C PRO A 103 -3.06 -12.09 2.24
N LYS A 104 -1.93 -12.00 2.94
CA LYS A 104 -1.91 -11.62 4.35
C LYS A 104 -1.74 -10.12 4.49
N LEU A 105 -2.35 -9.55 5.53
CA LEU A 105 -2.16 -8.18 5.93
C LEU A 105 -1.37 -8.15 7.25
N VAL A 106 -0.26 -7.43 7.25
CA VAL A 106 0.64 -7.30 8.39
C VAL A 106 0.45 -5.94 9.04
N LEU A 107 0.04 -5.94 10.31
CA LEU A 107 0.07 -4.75 11.15
C LEU A 107 1.45 -4.63 11.78
N PHE A 108 2.08 -3.47 11.61
CA PHE A 108 3.41 -3.21 12.19
C PHE A 108 3.47 -1.82 12.83
N SER A 109 4.57 -1.50 13.50
CA SER A 109 4.84 -0.16 14.03
C SER A 109 6.27 0.26 13.68
N GLY A 110 6.41 1.45 13.09
CA GLY A 110 7.70 2.05 12.75
C GLY A 110 8.36 1.40 11.56
N SER A 111 8.88 0.17 11.69
CA SER A 111 9.52 -0.57 10.59
C SER A 111 9.32 -2.08 10.72
N THR A 112 9.34 -2.77 9.58
CA THR A 112 9.19 -4.23 9.52
C THR A 112 10.01 -4.81 8.36
N PRO A 113 10.64 -6.01 8.54
CA PRO A 113 11.28 -6.71 7.45
C PRO A 113 10.24 -7.31 6.51
N THR A 114 10.50 -7.23 5.20
CA THR A 114 9.69 -7.83 4.13
C THR A 114 10.59 -8.48 3.09
N SER A 115 10.03 -9.28 2.18
CA SER A 115 10.79 -9.82 1.05
C SER A 115 11.19 -8.75 0.01
N CYS A 116 10.58 -7.55 0.09
CA CYS A 116 10.90 -6.41 -0.78
C CYS A 116 11.90 -5.42 -0.14
N GLY A 117 12.45 -5.75 1.03
CA GLY A 117 13.32 -4.89 1.82
C GLY A 117 12.67 -4.46 3.15
N THR A 118 13.24 -3.46 3.80
CA THR A 118 12.68 -2.92 5.05
C THR A 118 11.55 -1.95 4.76
N GLY A 119 10.33 -2.32 5.14
CA GLY A 119 9.17 -1.42 5.14
C GLY A 119 9.26 -0.44 6.30
N GLN A 120 8.93 0.83 6.05
CA GLN A 120 8.91 1.89 7.06
C GLN A 120 7.54 2.56 7.09
N ALA A 121 7.03 2.89 8.28
CA ALA A 121 5.76 3.59 8.46
C ALA A 121 5.67 4.89 7.65
N ALA A 122 6.78 5.61 7.52
CA ALA A 122 6.86 6.85 6.75
C ALA A 122 6.58 6.68 5.24
N MET A 123 6.62 5.45 4.71
CA MET A 123 6.28 5.15 3.31
C MET A 123 4.77 5.02 3.09
N GLY A 124 3.97 5.02 4.16
CA GLY A 124 2.56 4.66 4.11
C GLY A 124 2.33 3.15 4.00
N PRO A 125 1.07 2.71 3.85
CA PRO A 125 0.73 1.33 3.51
C PRO A 125 1.33 0.91 2.18
N PHE A 126 1.64 -0.37 2.01
CA PHE A 126 2.20 -0.89 0.77
C PHE A 126 1.95 -2.39 0.61
N TYR A 127 1.93 -2.84 -0.64
CA TYR A 127 1.95 -4.25 -1.01
C TYR A 127 3.37 -4.69 -1.42
N CYS A 128 3.81 -5.84 -0.92
CA CYS A 128 5.07 -6.46 -1.34
C CYS A 128 4.79 -7.69 -2.22
N PRO A 129 5.10 -7.67 -3.53
CA PRO A 129 4.87 -8.81 -4.40
C PRO A 129 5.76 -10.01 -4.08
N GLY A 130 6.92 -9.80 -3.44
CA GLY A 130 7.87 -10.86 -3.10
C GLY A 130 7.37 -11.84 -2.05
N ASP A 131 6.54 -11.40 -1.11
CA ASP A 131 5.91 -12.25 -0.09
C ASP A 131 4.37 -12.23 -0.15
N GLN A 132 3.81 -11.50 -1.10
CA GLN A 132 2.37 -11.36 -1.33
C GLN A 132 1.60 -10.87 -0.09
N LYS A 133 2.16 -9.88 0.60
CA LYS A 133 1.58 -9.31 1.81
C LYS A 133 1.33 -7.82 1.65
N VAL A 134 0.25 -7.36 2.29
CA VAL A 134 -0.03 -5.94 2.53
C VAL A 134 0.52 -5.56 3.89
N TYR A 135 1.13 -4.40 4.00
CA TYR A 135 1.75 -3.88 5.21
C TYR A 135 1.16 -2.54 5.60
N ILE A 136 0.70 -2.41 6.84
CA ILE A 136 0.08 -1.17 7.34
C ILE A 136 0.59 -0.87 8.76
N ASP A 137 1.09 0.34 8.98
CA ASP A 137 1.19 0.94 10.30
C ASP A 137 -0.11 1.72 10.57
N LEU A 138 -0.82 1.37 11.64
CA LEU A 138 -2.10 2.02 11.97
C LEU A 138 -1.96 3.52 12.27
N ALA A 139 -0.74 4.02 12.58
CA ALA A 139 -0.47 5.44 12.70
C ALA A 139 -0.77 6.21 11.41
N PHE A 140 -0.70 5.56 10.23
CA PHE A 140 -1.05 6.17 8.94
C PHE A 140 -2.51 6.67 8.91
N TYR A 141 -3.42 6.01 9.58
CA TYR A 141 -4.81 6.47 9.66
C TYR A 141 -4.95 7.81 10.40
N GLN A 142 -4.07 8.06 11.37
CA GLN A 142 -4.01 9.37 11.99
C GLN A 142 -3.43 10.43 11.02
N GLU A 143 -2.48 10.05 10.17
CA GLU A 143 -1.96 10.94 9.12
C GLU A 143 -3.01 11.25 8.05
N LEU A 144 -3.83 10.28 7.62
CA LEU A 144 -4.97 10.52 6.73
C LEU A 144 -5.86 11.64 7.29
N LYS A 145 -6.16 11.58 8.59
CA LYS A 145 -6.98 12.59 9.25
C LYS A 145 -6.30 13.95 9.37
N THR A 146 -5.06 14.00 9.82
CA THR A 146 -4.41 15.26 10.23
C THR A 146 -3.64 15.94 9.11
N ARG A 147 -3.04 15.16 8.21
CA ARG A 147 -2.19 15.66 7.13
C ARG A 147 -2.94 15.72 5.80
N PHE A 148 -3.74 14.70 5.50
CA PHE A 148 -4.42 14.56 4.21
C PHE A 148 -5.87 15.04 4.25
N ASN A 149 -6.36 15.47 5.42
CA ASN A 149 -7.74 15.93 5.63
C ASN A 149 -8.81 14.93 5.15
N ALA A 150 -8.51 13.65 5.28
CA ALA A 150 -9.38 12.52 4.95
C ALA A 150 -9.68 11.70 6.23
N PRO A 151 -10.53 12.19 7.14
CA PRO A 151 -10.72 11.61 8.46
C PRO A 151 -11.62 10.39 8.50
N GLY A 152 -12.28 10.05 7.39
CA GLY A 152 -13.32 9.04 7.34
C GLY A 152 -12.80 7.61 7.43
N ASP A 153 -13.68 6.71 7.84
CA ASP A 153 -13.39 5.28 7.90
C ASP A 153 -13.35 4.64 6.51
N PHE A 154 -14.09 5.19 5.56
CA PHE A 154 -14.04 4.73 4.17
C PHE A 154 -12.74 5.15 3.45
N ALA A 155 -12.11 6.25 3.84
CA ALA A 155 -10.76 6.60 3.38
C ALA A 155 -9.73 5.53 3.77
N GLN A 156 -9.85 4.98 4.99
CA GLN A 156 -9.01 3.87 5.45
C GLN A 156 -9.27 2.58 4.66
N ALA A 157 -10.53 2.28 4.38
CA ALA A 157 -10.95 1.12 3.60
C ALA A 157 -10.46 1.22 2.14
N TYR A 158 -10.52 2.40 1.54
CA TYR A 158 -10.00 2.67 0.21
C TYR A 158 -8.50 2.33 0.10
N VAL A 159 -7.70 2.76 1.07
CA VAL A 159 -6.24 2.47 1.06
C VAL A 159 -5.99 0.97 1.10
N ILE A 160 -6.67 0.21 1.96
CA ILE A 160 -6.54 -1.25 2.00
C ILE A 160 -6.96 -1.87 0.67
N ALA A 161 -8.08 -1.45 0.11
CA ALA A 161 -8.58 -1.96 -1.16
C ALA A 161 -7.63 -1.65 -2.34
N HIS A 162 -6.94 -0.50 -2.32
CA HIS A 162 -5.90 -0.14 -3.27
C HIS A 162 -4.71 -1.11 -3.20
N GLU A 163 -4.19 -1.39 -1.99
CA GLU A 163 -3.09 -2.35 -1.80
C GLU A 163 -3.49 -3.77 -2.22
N ILE A 164 -4.75 -4.15 -1.98
CA ILE A 164 -5.31 -5.40 -2.52
C ILE A 164 -5.40 -5.34 -4.06
N GLY A 165 -5.65 -4.18 -4.65
CA GLY A 165 -5.57 -3.98 -6.10
C GLY A 165 -4.19 -4.37 -6.66
N HIS A 166 -3.10 -4.00 -5.99
CA HIS A 166 -1.74 -4.44 -6.34
C HIS A 166 -1.56 -5.96 -6.20
N HIS A 167 -2.17 -6.57 -5.19
CA HIS A 167 -2.16 -8.02 -5.07
C HIS A 167 -2.89 -8.70 -6.25
N VAL A 168 -4.04 -8.21 -6.64
CA VAL A 168 -4.79 -8.68 -7.82
C VAL A 168 -3.95 -8.54 -9.10
N GLN A 169 -3.28 -7.41 -9.30
CA GLN A 169 -2.36 -7.20 -10.42
C GLN A 169 -1.22 -8.22 -10.44
N ASN A 170 -0.70 -8.55 -9.27
CA ASN A 170 0.34 -9.58 -9.14
C ASN A 170 -0.19 -10.97 -9.53
N LEU A 171 -1.37 -11.37 -9.06
CA LEU A 171 -2.02 -12.63 -9.42
C LEU A 171 -2.33 -12.73 -10.92
N LEU A 172 -2.75 -11.63 -11.54
CA LEU A 172 -3.04 -11.56 -12.99
C LEU A 172 -1.78 -11.46 -13.87
N GLY A 173 -0.59 -11.33 -13.25
CA GLY A 173 0.68 -11.18 -13.94
C GLY A 173 0.91 -9.79 -14.54
N THR A 174 0.04 -8.81 -14.26
CA THR A 174 0.17 -7.43 -14.72
C THR A 174 1.42 -6.77 -14.15
N SER A 175 1.67 -6.93 -12.85
CA SER A 175 2.85 -6.39 -12.16
C SER A 175 4.16 -6.86 -12.80
N ALA A 176 4.28 -8.15 -13.12
CA ALA A 176 5.46 -8.71 -13.75
C ALA A 176 5.67 -8.17 -15.18
N LYS A 177 4.58 -7.99 -15.97
CA LYS A 177 4.64 -7.39 -17.31
C LYS A 177 5.10 -5.94 -17.24
N VAL A 178 4.54 -5.16 -16.32
CA VAL A 178 4.91 -3.75 -16.10
C VAL A 178 6.36 -3.63 -15.69
N GLN A 179 6.81 -4.45 -14.73
CA GLN A 179 8.21 -4.44 -14.29
C GLN A 179 9.18 -4.70 -15.45
N LYS A 180 8.91 -5.72 -16.27
CA LYS A 180 9.72 -6.01 -17.46
C LYS A 180 9.74 -4.84 -18.45
N THR A 181 8.61 -4.17 -18.65
CA THR A 181 8.51 -3.01 -19.55
C THR A 181 9.31 -1.83 -19.01
N ARG A 182 9.22 -1.57 -17.70
CA ARG A 182 9.99 -0.51 -17.03
C ARG A 182 11.50 -0.74 -17.11
N GLU A 183 11.97 -1.98 -16.98
CA GLU A 183 13.38 -2.35 -17.13
C GLU A 183 13.91 -2.10 -18.55
N SER A 184 13.03 -2.12 -19.56
CA SER A 184 13.37 -1.82 -20.96
C SER A 184 13.03 -0.40 -21.38
N ALA A 185 12.57 0.46 -20.47
CA ALA A 185 12.24 1.86 -20.76
C ALA A 185 13.50 2.67 -21.17
N ARG A 186 13.30 3.62 -22.08
CA ARG A 186 14.40 4.45 -22.63
C ARG A 186 14.88 5.52 -21.66
N ASN A 187 14.05 5.91 -20.71
CA ASN A 187 14.31 6.91 -19.70
C ASN A 187 13.33 6.77 -18.51
N ASP A 188 13.60 7.54 -17.45
CA ASP A 188 12.81 7.51 -16.22
C ASP A 188 11.35 7.94 -16.45
N ALA A 189 11.09 8.95 -17.30
CA ALA A 189 9.75 9.42 -17.60
C ALA A 189 8.89 8.30 -18.23
N GLU A 190 9.45 7.53 -19.17
CA GLU A 190 8.77 6.36 -19.75
C GLU A 190 8.54 5.26 -18.69
N SER A 191 9.54 4.97 -17.87
CA SER A 191 9.39 4.01 -16.75
C SER A 191 8.30 4.45 -15.76
N ASN A 192 8.30 5.73 -15.37
CA ASN A 192 7.33 6.31 -14.46
C ASN A 192 5.91 6.26 -15.02
N ALA A 193 5.73 6.49 -16.33
CA ALA A 193 4.42 6.40 -16.96
C ALA A 193 3.78 5.00 -16.83
N TYR A 194 4.58 3.93 -16.83
CA TYR A 194 4.08 2.59 -16.56
C TYR A 194 3.74 2.36 -15.08
N SER A 195 4.48 2.98 -14.16
CA SER A 195 4.12 2.98 -12.74
C SER A 195 2.77 3.64 -12.54
N VAL A 196 2.58 4.86 -13.09
CA VAL A 196 1.30 5.58 -13.00
C VAL A 196 0.13 4.71 -13.48
N ARG A 197 0.27 4.01 -14.61
CA ARG A 197 -0.78 3.13 -15.13
C ARG A 197 -1.11 1.98 -14.17
N LEU A 198 -0.11 1.43 -13.51
CA LEU A 198 -0.29 0.37 -12.52
C LEU A 198 -1.07 0.90 -11.31
N GLU A 199 -0.71 2.08 -10.80
CA GLU A 199 -1.40 2.74 -9.69
C GLU A 199 -2.86 3.06 -10.02
N LEU A 200 -3.12 3.65 -11.18
CA LEU A 200 -4.48 3.98 -11.63
C LEU A 200 -5.36 2.73 -11.79
N GLN A 201 -4.77 1.60 -12.19
CA GLN A 201 -5.50 0.34 -12.22
C GLN A 201 -5.82 -0.17 -10.80
N ALA A 202 -4.93 0.02 -9.83
CA ALA A 202 -5.19 -0.32 -8.43
C ALA A 202 -6.33 0.55 -7.86
N ASP A 203 -6.37 1.85 -8.19
CA ASP A 203 -7.49 2.73 -7.83
C ASP A 203 -8.82 2.24 -8.44
N CYS A 204 -8.81 1.83 -9.72
CA CYS A 204 -10.00 1.25 -10.35
C CYS A 204 -10.44 -0.05 -9.67
N TYR A 205 -9.52 -0.91 -9.28
CA TYR A 205 -9.83 -2.14 -8.55
C TYR A 205 -10.39 -1.87 -7.15
N ALA A 206 -9.92 -0.82 -6.47
CA ALA A 206 -10.52 -0.36 -5.22
C ALA A 206 -11.97 0.11 -5.43
N GLY A 207 -12.24 0.81 -6.53
CA GLY A 207 -13.60 1.17 -6.95
C GLY A 207 -14.48 -0.05 -7.24
N VAL A 208 -13.95 -1.06 -7.95
CA VAL A 208 -14.65 -2.34 -8.20
C VAL A 208 -15.03 -3.02 -6.88
N TRP A 209 -14.10 -3.11 -5.93
CA TRP A 209 -14.39 -3.64 -4.59
C TRP A 209 -15.53 -2.86 -3.92
N ALA A 210 -15.46 -1.53 -3.90
CA ALA A 210 -16.45 -0.69 -3.26
C ALA A 210 -17.86 -0.89 -3.86
N GLN A 211 -17.96 -1.04 -5.19
CA GLN A 211 -19.23 -1.34 -5.87
C GLN A 211 -19.80 -2.68 -5.44
N HIS A 212 -18.97 -3.74 -5.45
CA HIS A 212 -19.42 -5.10 -5.12
C HIS A 212 -19.86 -5.23 -3.66
N VAL A 213 -19.06 -4.71 -2.74
CA VAL A 213 -19.37 -4.81 -1.32
C VAL A 213 -20.61 -3.98 -0.98
N ASN A 214 -20.80 -2.81 -1.63
CA ASN A 214 -22.00 -2.01 -1.42
C ASN A 214 -23.24 -2.66 -2.03
N ALA A 215 -23.14 -3.30 -3.18
CA ALA A 215 -24.24 -4.03 -3.80
C ALA A 215 -24.69 -5.22 -2.93
N LYS A 216 -23.77 -5.88 -2.20
CA LYS A 216 -24.02 -7.05 -1.38
C LYS A 216 -24.51 -6.69 0.04
N SER A 217 -23.83 -5.78 0.70
CA SER A 217 -23.99 -5.49 2.14
C SER A 217 -24.45 -4.06 2.44
N GLN A 218 -24.59 -3.20 1.44
CA GLN A 218 -24.96 -1.78 1.59
C GLN A 218 -24.13 -1.05 2.66
N ILE A 219 -22.81 -1.25 2.62
CA ILE A 219 -21.89 -0.71 3.63
C ILE A 219 -21.65 0.79 3.47
N LEU A 220 -21.87 1.36 2.28
CA LEU A 220 -21.62 2.77 2.03
C LEU A 220 -22.72 3.64 2.64
N GLU A 221 -22.30 4.68 3.32
CA GLU A 221 -23.11 5.74 3.87
C GLU A 221 -22.92 7.04 3.07
N GLN A 222 -23.79 8.02 3.35
CA GLN A 222 -23.65 9.32 2.70
C GLN A 222 -22.32 9.98 3.10
N GLY A 223 -21.50 10.35 2.13
CA GLY A 223 -20.20 10.98 2.33
C GLY A 223 -19.01 10.04 2.16
N ASP A 224 -19.20 8.71 2.25
CA ASP A 224 -18.11 7.73 2.17
C ASP A 224 -17.32 7.81 0.86
N VAL A 225 -18.02 7.96 -0.26
CA VAL A 225 -17.36 8.08 -1.58
C VAL A 225 -16.52 9.36 -1.63
N GLU A 226 -17.03 10.48 -1.11
CA GLU A 226 -16.32 11.74 -1.00
C GLU A 226 -15.08 11.63 -0.11
N GLU A 227 -15.13 10.81 0.94
CA GLU A 227 -13.97 10.52 1.80
C GLU A 227 -12.87 9.77 1.04
N ALA A 228 -13.23 8.72 0.28
CA ALA A 228 -12.28 8.01 -0.58
C ALA A 228 -11.65 8.94 -1.62
N LEU A 229 -12.47 9.75 -2.31
CA LEU A 229 -12.01 10.71 -3.31
C LEU A 229 -11.10 11.79 -2.70
N THR A 230 -11.36 12.19 -1.46
CA THR A 230 -10.53 13.15 -0.73
C THR A 230 -9.17 12.53 -0.41
N ALA A 231 -9.15 11.30 0.09
CA ALA A 231 -7.90 10.57 0.36
C ALA A 231 -7.09 10.38 -0.92
N ASP A 232 -7.73 9.89 -1.97
CA ASP A 232 -7.16 9.66 -3.30
C ASP A 232 -6.54 10.93 -3.90
N SER A 233 -7.29 12.05 -3.86
CA SER A 233 -6.82 13.35 -4.34
C SER A 233 -5.67 13.91 -3.52
N ALA A 234 -5.65 13.67 -2.22
CA ALA A 234 -4.62 14.19 -1.32
C ALA A 234 -3.25 13.51 -1.51
N ILE A 235 -3.23 12.27 -2.00
CA ILE A 235 -2.02 11.49 -2.25
C ILE A 235 -1.60 11.46 -3.73
N GLY A 236 -2.26 12.22 -4.61
CA GLY A 236 -1.82 12.40 -6.00
C GLY A 236 -0.49 13.16 -6.07
N ASP A 237 0.38 12.72 -6.99
CA ASP A 237 1.74 13.29 -7.14
C ASP A 237 1.73 14.81 -7.37
N ASP A 238 0.77 15.31 -8.13
CA ASP A 238 0.64 16.74 -8.40
C ASP A 238 0.31 17.55 -7.14
N THR A 239 -0.53 17.01 -6.27
CA THR A 239 -0.89 17.61 -4.99
C THR A 239 0.27 17.58 -4.02
N LEU A 240 0.91 16.40 -3.85
CA LEU A 240 2.05 16.24 -2.95
C LEU A 240 3.25 17.09 -3.35
N GLN A 241 3.57 17.17 -4.65
CA GLN A 241 4.68 17.99 -5.14
C GLN A 241 4.40 19.49 -5.00
N LYS A 242 3.16 19.94 -5.30
CA LYS A 242 2.79 21.36 -5.07
C LYS A 242 2.87 21.75 -3.60
N GLN A 243 2.48 20.88 -2.69
CA GLN A 243 2.61 21.12 -1.24
C GLN A 243 4.09 21.16 -0.79
N ALA A 244 4.94 20.29 -1.34
CA ALA A 244 6.33 20.16 -0.92
C ALA A 244 7.25 21.25 -1.53
N GLN A 245 7.05 21.61 -2.80
CA GLN A 245 7.97 22.45 -3.57
C GLN A 245 7.32 23.58 -4.35
N GLY A 246 6.00 23.72 -4.31
CA GLY A 246 5.23 24.79 -4.95
C GLY A 246 4.86 24.55 -6.42
N TYR A 247 5.38 23.53 -7.07
CA TYR A 247 5.07 23.16 -8.46
C TYR A 247 5.10 21.64 -8.65
N ALA A 248 4.48 21.17 -9.74
CA ALA A 248 4.46 19.76 -10.13
C ALA A 248 5.38 19.50 -11.33
N VAL A 249 5.99 18.31 -11.37
CA VAL A 249 6.87 17.83 -12.45
C VAL A 249 6.28 16.52 -12.99
N PRO A 250 5.44 16.56 -14.04
CA PRO A 250 4.69 15.38 -14.52
C PRO A 250 5.56 14.17 -14.87
N ASP A 251 6.74 14.38 -15.46
CA ASP A 251 7.66 13.30 -15.83
C ASP A 251 8.23 12.52 -14.63
N SER A 252 8.12 13.07 -13.42
CA SER A 252 8.52 12.41 -12.17
C SER A 252 7.38 11.72 -11.42
N PHE A 253 6.16 11.77 -11.95
CA PHE A 253 5.02 11.13 -11.30
C PHE A 253 5.14 9.60 -11.36
N THR A 254 4.88 8.96 -10.25
CA THR A 254 4.88 7.50 -10.12
C THR A 254 3.52 6.94 -9.73
N HIS A 255 2.63 7.79 -9.17
CA HIS A 255 1.27 7.42 -8.75
C HIS A 255 0.17 8.08 -9.59
N GLY A 256 0.49 9.14 -10.32
CA GLY A 256 -0.45 9.88 -11.15
C GLY A 256 -1.01 11.14 -10.47
N THR A 257 -1.79 11.90 -11.22
CA THR A 257 -2.45 13.09 -10.71
C THR A 257 -3.68 12.75 -9.88
N SER A 258 -4.05 13.63 -8.95
CA SER A 258 -5.30 13.53 -8.19
C SER A 258 -6.52 13.32 -9.10
N GLN A 259 -6.58 14.00 -10.24
CA GLN A 259 -7.68 13.86 -11.19
C GLN A 259 -7.72 12.47 -11.85
N GLN A 260 -6.56 11.93 -12.24
CA GLN A 260 -6.48 10.59 -12.85
C GLN A 260 -6.89 9.52 -11.85
N ARG A 261 -6.40 9.58 -10.64
CA ARG A 261 -6.70 8.64 -9.56
C ARG A 261 -8.20 8.62 -9.25
N THR A 262 -8.78 9.80 -8.98
CA THR A 262 -10.23 9.97 -8.77
C THR A 262 -11.08 9.45 -9.95
N HIS A 263 -10.65 9.70 -11.19
CA HIS A 263 -11.34 9.19 -12.37
C HIS A 263 -11.38 7.66 -12.37
N TRP A 264 -10.26 7.00 -12.14
CA TRP A 264 -10.19 5.54 -12.20
C TRP A 264 -10.90 4.86 -11.03
N PHE A 265 -10.83 5.41 -9.83
CA PHE A 265 -11.65 4.92 -8.72
C PHE A 265 -13.16 4.99 -9.05
N ASN A 266 -13.63 6.13 -9.56
CA ASN A 266 -15.02 6.30 -9.96
C ASN A 266 -15.42 5.38 -11.12
N GLN A 267 -14.52 5.10 -12.06
CA GLN A 267 -14.72 4.13 -13.14
C GLN A 267 -15.00 2.74 -12.55
N GLY A 268 -14.19 2.29 -11.61
CA GLY A 268 -14.38 1.02 -10.92
C GLY A 268 -15.69 0.97 -10.13
N LEU A 269 -15.96 2.01 -9.35
CA LEU A 269 -17.16 2.13 -8.52
C LEU A 269 -18.46 2.14 -9.34
N SER A 270 -18.45 2.81 -10.49
CA SER A 270 -19.66 2.91 -11.32
C SER A 270 -19.98 1.65 -12.10
N ILE A 271 -18.97 0.88 -12.51
CA ILE A 271 -19.12 -0.26 -13.42
C ILE A 271 -19.02 -1.60 -12.68
N GLY A 272 -18.17 -1.71 -11.66
CA GLY A 272 -17.96 -2.94 -10.91
C GLY A 272 -17.33 -4.10 -11.72
N ASN A 273 -16.76 -3.83 -12.89
CA ASN A 273 -16.17 -4.83 -13.75
C ASN A 273 -14.67 -4.60 -13.95
N PRO A 274 -13.80 -5.50 -13.42
CA PRO A 274 -12.35 -5.32 -13.51
C PRO A 274 -11.81 -5.26 -14.93
N SER A 275 -12.51 -5.84 -15.92
CA SER A 275 -12.10 -5.76 -17.34
C SER A 275 -12.19 -4.33 -17.91
N LYS A 276 -12.86 -3.42 -17.22
CA LYS A 276 -12.96 -2.00 -17.58
C LYS A 276 -11.88 -1.13 -16.90
N CYS A 277 -11.00 -1.74 -16.13
CA CYS A 277 -9.83 -1.11 -15.51
C CYS A 277 -8.57 -1.23 -16.41
N ASP A 278 -8.73 -1.13 -17.72
CA ASP A 278 -7.59 -1.16 -18.65
C ASP A 278 -6.92 0.22 -18.75
N THR A 279 -5.97 0.47 -17.88
CA THR A 279 -5.15 1.70 -17.87
C THR A 279 -3.98 1.65 -18.85
N PHE A 280 -3.77 0.54 -19.53
CA PHE A 280 -2.62 0.32 -20.41
C PHE A 280 -2.94 0.56 -21.90
N SER A 281 -4.21 0.61 -22.29
CA SER A 281 -4.61 1.00 -23.64
C SER A 281 -4.33 2.49 -23.90
N ASN A 282 -3.82 2.82 -25.08
CA ASN A 282 -3.21 4.12 -25.44
C ASN A 282 -4.14 5.35 -25.40
N SER A 283 -5.40 5.24 -25.02
CA SER A 283 -6.40 6.29 -25.23
C SER A 283 -6.69 7.22 -24.06
N MET A 284 -6.04 7.04 -22.88
CA MET A 284 -6.46 7.74 -21.65
C MET A 284 -5.35 8.45 -20.84
N LEU A 285 -4.26 8.86 -21.49
CA LEU A 285 -3.22 9.68 -20.84
C LEU A 285 -3.13 11.10 -21.42
N SER A 286 -4.18 11.55 -22.12
CA SER A 286 -4.28 12.94 -22.61
C SER A 286 -5.10 13.80 -21.66
#